data_006d58087909f2fc62db6626b5d77dad
#
_entry.id   006d58087909f2fc62db6626b5d77dad
#
_cell.length_a   1.000
_cell.length_b   1.000
_cell.length_c   1.000
_cell.angle_alpha   90.00
_cell.angle_beta   90.00
_cell.angle_gamma   90.00
#
_symmetry.space_group_name_H-M   'P 1'
#
loop_
_entity.id
_entity.type
_entity.pdbx_description
1 polymer ?
#
loop_
_entity_poly.entity_id
_entity_poly.type
_entity_poly.pdbx_seq_one_letter_code
_entity_poly.pdbx_strand_id
1 'polypeptide(L)'
;HCISSAASDVYKRQGDIVNANSVRVGGEDMTEILIEWLRREHQILVDTGIAENIKHAVGSAYQYDKEPQVTVTGRDIVRGIPKQVLLEASDVRNALEPVVNDIIEAIRISLSQTPPALVSDIDKDGAWLTGGGSLLKQMDKKIAEELGIPINNTDDPLSSVVIGSGICLERFQAVSYTHLTLPTICS
;
A
#
# COMPACT_ATOMS: atom_id res chain seq x y z
N HIS A 1 3.11 13.92 11.58
CA HIS A 1 3.75 13.19 10.47
C HIS A 1 3.07 11.85 10.33
N CYS A 2 2.12 11.77 9.40
CA CYS A 2 1.61 10.50 8.93
C CYS A 2 2.78 9.83 8.19
N ILE A 3 3.43 8.88 8.83
CA ILE A 3 4.36 8.00 8.13
C ILE A 3 3.48 7.17 7.22
N SER A 4 3.53 7.48 5.94
CA SER A 4 3.00 6.69 4.86
C SER A 4 3.36 5.23 5.10
N SER A 5 2.37 4.36 5.09
CA SER A 5 2.54 2.96 5.39
C SER A 5 3.59 2.34 4.49
N ALA A 6 4.80 2.25 4.99
CA ALA A 6 5.73 1.28 4.48
C ALA A 6 5.03 -0.08 4.52
N ALA A 7 5.07 -0.84 3.45
CA ALA A 7 4.64 -2.21 3.49
C ALA A 7 5.49 -2.91 4.56
N SER A 8 4.85 -3.20 5.69
CA SER A 8 5.48 -3.89 6.80
C SER A 8 4.84 -5.25 6.91
N ASP A 9 5.61 -6.25 6.57
CA ASP A 9 5.20 -7.64 6.69
C ASP A 9 5.70 -8.17 8.03
N VAL A 10 4.76 -8.56 8.91
CA VAL A 10 5.05 -9.03 10.25
C VAL A 10 4.51 -10.44 10.40
N TYR A 11 5.41 -11.38 10.63
CA TYR A 11 5.07 -12.77 10.88
C TYR A 11 5.16 -13.08 12.37
N LYS A 12 4.08 -13.64 12.93
CA LYS A 12 4.00 -13.97 14.36
C LYS A 12 3.82 -15.46 14.57
N ARG A 13 4.71 -16.07 15.34
CA ARG A 13 4.52 -17.38 15.92
C ARG A 13 4.57 -17.26 17.46
N GLN A 14 3.54 -17.77 18.14
CA GLN A 14 3.45 -17.72 19.61
C GLN A 14 3.53 -16.30 20.20
N GLY A 15 3.12 -15.29 19.43
CA GLY A 15 3.13 -13.89 19.89
C GLY A 15 4.40 -13.11 19.54
N ASP A 16 5.43 -13.73 18.98
CA ASP A 16 6.66 -13.05 18.57
C ASP A 16 6.70 -12.72 17.08
N ILE A 17 7.36 -11.61 16.75
CA ILE A 17 7.64 -11.23 15.37
C ILE A 17 8.78 -12.07 14.85
N VAL A 18 8.56 -12.84 13.80
CA VAL A 18 9.58 -13.70 13.20
C VAL A 18 10.40 -12.95 12.16
N ASN A 19 9.75 -12.15 11.33
CA ASN A 19 10.39 -11.32 10.33
C ASN A 19 9.61 -10.01 10.18
N ALA A 20 10.31 -8.92 9.89
CA ALA A 20 9.72 -7.64 9.56
C ALA A 20 10.58 -6.95 8.51
N ASN A 21 9.97 -6.53 7.43
CA ASN A 21 10.61 -5.74 6.38
C ASN A 21 9.86 -4.42 6.22
N SER A 22 10.56 -3.39 5.79
CA SER A 22 9.98 -2.06 5.59
C SER A 22 10.56 -1.43 4.34
N VAL A 23 9.70 -0.93 3.50
CA VAL A 23 10.06 -0.18 2.29
C VAL A 23 9.45 1.22 2.35
N ARG A 24 10.18 2.22 1.89
CA ARG A 24 9.70 3.61 1.84
C ARG A 24 8.93 3.85 0.54
N VAL A 25 7.77 3.24 0.45
CA VAL A 25 6.88 3.39 -0.71
C VAL A 25 5.44 3.41 -0.19
N GLY A 26 4.68 4.43 -0.55
CA GLY A 26 3.33 4.58 -0.04
C GLY A 26 2.42 5.43 -0.92
N GLY A 27 1.32 5.88 -0.34
CA GLY A 27 0.31 6.66 -1.04
C GLY A 27 0.79 8.02 -1.55
N GLU A 28 1.75 8.64 -0.85
CA GLU A 28 2.37 9.91 -1.27
C GLU A 28 3.25 9.70 -2.51
N ASP A 29 4.08 8.66 -2.53
CA ASP A 29 4.92 8.32 -3.68
C ASP A 29 4.05 8.02 -4.92
N MET A 30 2.93 7.32 -4.75
CA MET A 30 1.94 7.10 -5.81
C MET A 30 1.43 8.42 -6.38
N THR A 31 1.14 9.39 -5.52
CA THR A 31 0.63 10.71 -5.90
C THR A 31 1.70 11.51 -6.65
N GLU A 32 2.95 11.51 -6.17
CA GLU A 32 4.07 12.20 -6.82
C GLU A 32 4.37 11.62 -8.20
N ILE A 33 4.43 10.29 -8.32
CA ILE A 33 4.65 9.61 -9.60
C ILE A 33 3.52 9.93 -10.58
N LEU A 34 2.28 9.98 -10.12
CA LEU A 34 1.14 10.33 -10.96
C LEU A 34 1.21 11.78 -11.45
N ILE A 35 1.63 12.73 -10.60
CA ILE A 35 1.85 14.13 -10.99
C ILE A 35 2.94 14.23 -12.06
N GLU A 36 4.06 13.52 -11.85
CA GLU A 36 5.17 13.54 -12.80
C GLU A 36 4.81 12.87 -14.12
N TRP A 37 4.07 11.76 -14.07
CA TRP A 37 3.56 11.09 -15.25
C TRP A 37 2.61 12.00 -16.05
N LEU A 38 1.66 12.68 -15.40
CA LEU A 38 0.75 13.64 -16.06
C LEU A 38 1.52 14.81 -16.69
N ARG A 39 2.57 15.26 -16.02
CA ARG A 39 3.44 16.31 -16.54
C ARG A 39 4.17 15.85 -17.81
N ARG A 40 4.70 14.63 -17.82
CA ARG A 40 5.50 14.10 -18.91
C ARG A 40 4.66 13.70 -20.12
N GLU A 41 3.61 12.92 -19.90
CA GLU A 41 2.81 12.34 -20.99
C GLU A 41 1.74 13.30 -21.53
N HIS A 42 1.09 14.04 -20.64
CA HIS A 42 -0.04 14.92 -21.01
C HIS A 42 0.31 16.40 -21.02
N GLN A 43 1.50 16.77 -20.57
CA GLN A 43 1.98 18.16 -20.49
C GLN A 43 1.04 19.05 -19.67
N ILE A 44 0.47 18.52 -18.60
CA ILE A 44 -0.37 19.25 -17.66
C ILE A 44 0.26 19.29 -16.26
N LEU A 45 0.10 20.44 -15.59
CA LEU A 45 0.40 20.58 -14.18
C LEU A 45 -0.90 20.44 -13.38
N VAL A 46 -0.87 19.57 -12.40
CA VAL A 46 -1.95 19.36 -11.42
C VAL A 46 -1.38 19.54 -10.02
N ASP A 47 -2.22 19.87 -9.07
CA ASP A 47 -1.86 19.86 -7.66
C ASP A 47 -2.02 18.47 -7.03
N THR A 48 -1.52 18.32 -5.81
CA THR A 48 -1.58 17.07 -5.07
C THR A 48 -3.02 16.60 -4.85
N GLY A 49 -3.97 17.52 -4.57
CA GLY A 49 -5.36 17.18 -4.34
C GLY A 49 -6.04 16.63 -5.59
N ILE A 50 -5.73 17.17 -6.76
CA ILE A 50 -6.25 16.64 -8.04
C ILE A 50 -5.67 15.25 -8.31
N ALA A 51 -4.36 15.05 -8.10
CA ALA A 51 -3.72 13.75 -8.29
C ALA A 51 -4.26 12.69 -7.32
N GLU A 52 -4.52 13.05 -6.08
CA GLU A 52 -5.20 12.18 -5.10
C GLU A 52 -6.60 11.78 -5.56
N ASN A 53 -7.38 12.74 -6.05
CA ASN A 53 -8.71 12.45 -6.57
C ASN A 53 -8.67 11.50 -7.77
N ILE A 54 -7.69 11.64 -8.67
CA ILE A 54 -7.50 10.71 -9.80
C ILE A 54 -7.18 9.31 -9.27
N LYS A 55 -6.24 9.22 -8.33
CA LYS A 55 -5.85 7.95 -7.70
C LYS A 55 -7.06 7.24 -7.07
N HIS A 56 -7.90 7.96 -6.34
CA HIS A 56 -9.11 7.39 -5.72
C HIS A 56 -10.20 7.03 -6.73
N ALA A 57 -10.37 7.81 -7.79
CA ALA A 57 -11.42 7.58 -8.78
C ALA A 57 -11.12 6.38 -9.68
N VAL A 58 -9.93 6.36 -10.28
CA VAL A 58 -9.55 5.40 -11.33
C VAL A 58 -8.30 4.59 -11.02
N GLY A 59 -7.57 4.89 -9.93
CA GLY A 59 -6.37 4.14 -9.54
C GLY A 59 -6.70 2.69 -9.22
N SER A 60 -5.92 1.77 -9.79
CA SER A 60 -6.03 0.34 -9.54
C SER A 60 -4.69 -0.35 -9.75
N ALA A 61 -4.44 -1.42 -9.02
CA ALA A 61 -3.25 -2.25 -9.19
C ALA A 61 -3.46 -3.36 -10.25
N TYR A 62 -4.72 -3.70 -10.55
CA TYR A 62 -5.08 -4.75 -11.48
C TYR A 62 -6.11 -4.27 -12.51
N GLN A 63 -6.25 -4.99 -13.61
CA GLN A 63 -7.16 -4.61 -14.69
C GLN A 63 -8.63 -4.74 -14.29
N TYR A 64 -9.45 -3.84 -14.82
CA TYR A 64 -10.90 -3.94 -14.72
C TYR A 64 -11.49 -4.69 -15.92
N ASP A 65 -12.65 -5.29 -15.74
CA ASP A 65 -13.45 -5.83 -16.85
C ASP A 65 -13.91 -4.70 -17.78
N LYS A 66 -14.19 -3.52 -17.20
CA LYS A 66 -14.51 -2.29 -17.90
C LYS A 66 -13.73 -1.16 -17.27
N GLU A 67 -12.78 -0.62 -18.02
CA GLU A 67 -11.90 0.45 -17.55
C GLU A 67 -12.69 1.75 -17.32
N PRO A 68 -12.75 2.25 -16.08
CA PRO A 68 -13.34 3.55 -15.80
C PRO A 68 -12.48 4.67 -16.35
N GLN A 69 -13.14 5.77 -16.70
CA GLN A 69 -12.50 6.99 -17.22
C GLN A 69 -12.80 8.18 -16.33
N VAL A 70 -11.87 9.12 -16.28
CA VAL A 70 -12.03 10.39 -15.55
C VAL A 70 -11.49 11.54 -16.40
N THR A 71 -12.22 12.66 -16.40
CA THR A 71 -11.76 13.91 -17.04
C THR A 71 -11.05 14.75 -15.99
N VAL A 72 -9.83 15.12 -16.27
CA VAL A 72 -8.97 15.91 -15.38
C VAL A 72 -8.68 17.26 -16.02
N THR A 73 -8.79 18.32 -15.25
CA THR A 73 -8.42 19.68 -15.67
C THR A 73 -7.12 20.07 -14.98
N GLY A 74 -6.10 20.36 -15.76
CA GLY A 74 -4.82 20.88 -15.29
C GLY A 74 -4.41 22.12 -16.07
N ARG A 75 -3.26 22.69 -15.70
CA ARG A 75 -2.65 23.81 -16.42
C ARG A 75 -1.72 23.26 -17.50
N ASP A 76 -1.94 23.62 -18.75
CA ASP A 76 -1.04 23.31 -19.85
C ASP A 76 0.34 23.95 -19.62
N ILE A 77 1.39 23.15 -19.71
CA ILE A 77 2.77 23.60 -19.42
C ILE A 77 3.26 24.58 -20.49
N VAL A 78 2.86 24.38 -21.74
CA VAL A 78 3.36 25.17 -22.88
C VAL A 78 2.58 26.48 -23.01
N ARG A 79 1.26 26.41 -22.88
CA ARG A 79 0.38 27.55 -23.14
C ARG A 79 -0.04 28.31 -21.86
N GLY A 80 0.11 27.68 -20.69
CA GLY A 80 -0.26 28.28 -19.42
C GLY A 80 -1.77 28.40 -19.15
N ILE A 81 -2.60 27.87 -20.04
CA ILE A 81 -4.08 27.91 -19.95
C ILE A 81 -4.65 26.60 -19.40
N PRO A 82 -5.89 26.56 -18.90
CA PRO A 82 -6.54 25.32 -18.52
C PRO A 82 -6.66 24.35 -19.71
N LYS A 83 -6.31 23.08 -19.46
CA LYS A 83 -6.40 21.98 -20.41
C LYS A 83 -7.10 20.80 -19.76
N GLN A 84 -8.06 20.21 -20.47
CA GLN A 84 -8.73 19.00 -20.04
C GLN A 84 -8.12 17.78 -20.73
N VAL A 85 -7.95 16.71 -19.94
CA VAL A 85 -7.44 15.42 -20.42
C VAL A 85 -8.39 14.33 -19.92
N LEU A 86 -8.76 13.41 -20.79
CA LEU A 86 -9.48 12.19 -20.45
C LEU A 86 -8.42 11.11 -20.12
N LEU A 87 -8.51 10.55 -18.92
CA LEU A 87 -7.63 9.48 -18.45
C LEU A 87 -8.43 8.20 -18.30
N GLU A 88 -7.86 7.09 -18.72
CA GLU A 88 -8.38 5.75 -18.46
C GLU A 88 -7.69 5.12 -17.25
N ALA A 89 -8.36 4.20 -16.57
CA ALA A 89 -7.76 3.48 -15.45
C ALA A 89 -6.52 2.69 -15.86
N SER A 90 -6.45 2.21 -17.09
CA SER A 90 -5.26 1.58 -17.68
C SER A 90 -4.04 2.49 -17.68
N ASP A 91 -4.22 3.77 -18.02
CA ASP A 91 -3.13 4.73 -18.07
C ASP A 91 -2.57 5.02 -16.67
N VAL A 92 -3.50 5.24 -15.72
CA VAL A 92 -3.14 5.48 -14.30
C VAL A 92 -2.47 4.24 -13.70
N ARG A 93 -2.95 3.04 -14.03
CA ARG A 93 -2.33 1.78 -13.58
C ARG A 93 -0.90 1.66 -14.06
N ASN A 94 -0.64 1.93 -15.34
CA ASN A 94 0.71 1.90 -15.91
C ASN A 94 1.64 2.92 -15.22
N ALA A 95 1.10 4.09 -14.85
CA ALA A 95 1.86 5.08 -14.11
C ALA A 95 2.22 4.62 -12.67
N LEU A 96 1.31 3.88 -12.01
CA LEU A 96 1.49 3.38 -10.64
C LEU A 96 2.25 2.04 -10.57
N GLU A 97 2.43 1.35 -11.68
CA GLU A 97 3.05 0.03 -11.74
C GLU A 97 4.42 -0.06 -11.04
N PRO A 98 5.35 0.90 -11.17
CA PRO A 98 6.63 0.83 -10.47
C PRO A 98 6.48 0.76 -8.95
N VAL A 99 5.59 1.57 -8.38
CA VAL A 99 5.32 1.59 -6.93
C VAL A 99 4.70 0.28 -6.47
N VAL A 100 3.75 -0.24 -7.23
CA VAL A 100 3.09 -1.53 -6.92
C VAL A 100 4.11 -2.66 -6.96
N ASN A 101 5.02 -2.67 -7.93
CA ASN A 101 6.07 -3.68 -8.04
C ASN A 101 7.06 -3.61 -6.87
N ASP A 102 7.43 -2.42 -6.41
CA ASP A 102 8.30 -2.25 -5.24
C ASP A 102 7.65 -2.83 -3.98
N ILE A 103 6.35 -2.65 -3.81
CA ILE A 103 5.59 -3.25 -2.69
C ILE A 103 5.60 -4.78 -2.81
N ILE A 104 5.31 -5.32 -3.98
CA ILE A 104 5.29 -6.78 -4.23
C ILE A 104 6.66 -7.39 -3.98
N GLU A 105 7.72 -6.72 -4.42
CA GLU A 105 9.09 -7.20 -4.20
C GLU A 105 9.45 -7.19 -2.70
N ALA A 106 9.03 -6.18 -1.95
CA ALA A 106 9.22 -6.15 -0.49
C ALA A 106 8.52 -7.34 0.20
N ILE A 107 7.30 -7.69 -0.22
CA ILE A 107 6.59 -8.85 0.30
C ILE A 107 7.33 -10.15 -0.09
N ARG A 108 7.80 -10.26 -1.33
CA ARG A 108 8.57 -11.42 -1.82
C ARG A 108 9.84 -11.64 -1.02
N ILE A 109 10.57 -10.57 -0.71
CA ILE A 109 11.76 -10.61 0.16
C ILE A 109 11.39 -11.12 1.55
N SER A 110 10.32 -10.61 2.15
CA SER A 110 9.84 -11.05 3.46
C SER A 110 9.48 -12.54 3.48
N LEU A 111 8.77 -13.00 2.45
CA LEU A 111 8.41 -14.42 2.30
C LEU A 111 9.66 -15.32 2.16
N SER A 112 10.65 -14.85 1.40
CA SER A 112 11.90 -15.61 1.20
C SER A 112 12.72 -15.81 2.49
N GLN A 113 12.58 -14.88 3.44
CA GLN A 113 13.24 -14.92 4.74
C GLN A 113 12.39 -15.65 5.81
N THR A 114 11.16 -16.01 5.48
CA THR A 114 10.26 -16.69 6.41
C THR A 114 10.55 -18.18 6.48
N PRO A 115 10.60 -18.78 7.69
CA PRO A 115 10.84 -20.21 7.84
C PRO A 115 9.79 -21.06 7.10
N PRO A 116 10.20 -22.19 6.46
CA PRO A 116 9.29 -23.02 5.65
C PRO A 116 8.02 -23.51 6.37
N ALA A 117 8.13 -23.75 7.69
CA ALA A 117 6.98 -24.17 8.49
C ALA A 117 5.87 -23.12 8.53
N LEU A 118 6.22 -21.84 8.48
CA LEU A 118 5.27 -20.72 8.49
C LEU A 118 4.74 -20.39 7.09
N VAL A 119 5.53 -20.64 6.05
CA VAL A 119 5.06 -20.48 4.66
C VAL A 119 3.85 -21.37 4.37
N SER A 120 3.81 -22.59 4.95
CA SER A 120 2.66 -23.48 4.83
C SER A 120 1.39 -22.93 5.51
N ASP A 121 1.55 -22.14 6.57
CA ASP A 121 0.42 -21.51 7.25
C ASP A 121 -0.08 -20.31 6.43
N ILE A 122 0.83 -19.54 5.81
CA ILE A 122 0.47 -18.45 4.88
C ILE A 122 -0.33 -18.96 3.69
N ASP A 123 0.07 -20.09 3.12
CA ASP A 123 -0.62 -20.68 1.98
C ASP A 123 -2.09 -21.06 2.32
N LYS A 124 -2.34 -21.42 3.58
CA LYS A 124 -3.69 -21.77 4.06
C LYS A 124 -4.52 -20.60 4.52
N ASP A 125 -3.92 -19.76 5.37
CA ASP A 125 -4.63 -18.69 6.07
C ASP A 125 -4.58 -17.36 5.33
N GLY A 126 -3.63 -17.22 4.39
CA GLY A 126 -3.39 -16.02 3.62
C GLY A 126 -2.67 -14.91 4.41
N ALA A 127 -2.41 -13.82 3.71
CA ALA A 127 -1.88 -12.59 4.30
C ALA A 127 -3.00 -11.55 4.45
N TRP A 128 -2.86 -10.67 5.45
CA TRP A 128 -3.82 -9.60 5.70
C TRP A 128 -3.27 -8.26 5.19
N LEU A 129 -4.06 -7.60 4.34
CA LEU A 129 -3.74 -6.30 3.79
C LEU A 129 -4.44 -5.20 4.60
N THR A 130 -3.66 -4.21 5.09
CA THR A 130 -4.16 -3.11 5.91
C THR A 130 -3.37 -1.82 5.63
N GLY A 131 -3.83 -0.69 6.17
CA GLY A 131 -3.24 0.62 5.95
C GLY A 131 -3.75 1.31 4.69
N GLY A 132 -3.36 2.58 4.49
CA GLY A 132 -3.83 3.41 3.38
C GLY A 132 -3.49 2.86 1.99
N GLY A 133 -2.36 2.18 1.84
CA GLY A 133 -1.95 1.55 0.59
C GLY A 133 -2.88 0.42 0.12
N SER A 134 -3.55 -0.26 1.06
CA SER A 134 -4.52 -1.32 0.74
C SER A 134 -5.80 -0.80 0.09
N LEU A 135 -6.05 0.51 0.17
CA LEU A 135 -7.20 1.16 -0.46
C LEU A 135 -7.05 1.34 -1.97
N LEU A 136 -5.84 1.12 -2.52
CA LEU A 136 -5.68 1.05 -3.97
C LEU A 136 -6.49 -0.14 -4.50
N LYS A 137 -7.42 0.15 -5.41
CA LYS A 137 -8.37 -0.85 -5.89
C LYS A 137 -7.65 -2.06 -6.50
N GLN A 138 -8.14 -3.24 -6.16
CA GLN A 138 -7.63 -4.54 -6.67
C GLN A 138 -6.13 -4.81 -6.36
N MET A 139 -5.58 -4.17 -5.32
CA MET A 139 -4.23 -4.45 -4.83
C MET A 139 -4.11 -5.88 -4.32
N ASP A 140 -5.15 -6.38 -3.65
CA ASP A 140 -5.30 -7.77 -3.20
C ASP A 140 -5.16 -8.77 -4.34
N LYS A 141 -5.85 -8.53 -5.46
CA LYS A 141 -5.78 -9.40 -6.63
C LYS A 141 -4.38 -9.42 -7.27
N LYS A 142 -3.77 -8.24 -7.39
CA LYS A 142 -2.43 -8.13 -7.98
C LYS A 142 -1.40 -8.86 -7.13
N ILE A 143 -1.43 -8.69 -5.80
CA ILE A 143 -0.53 -9.39 -4.89
C ILE A 143 -0.79 -10.90 -4.91
N ALA A 144 -2.06 -11.33 -4.88
CA ALA A 144 -2.42 -12.74 -4.90
C ALA A 144 -1.94 -13.44 -6.19
N GLU A 145 -2.06 -12.78 -7.35
CA GLU A 145 -1.60 -13.32 -8.62
C GLU A 145 -0.07 -13.44 -8.69
N GLU A 146 0.65 -12.40 -8.25
CA GLU A 146 2.11 -12.35 -8.33
C GLU A 146 2.82 -13.27 -7.34
N LEU A 147 2.23 -13.48 -6.16
CA LEU A 147 2.84 -14.25 -5.08
C LEU A 147 2.21 -15.63 -4.88
N GLY A 148 1.05 -15.88 -5.47
CA GLY A 148 0.34 -17.16 -5.36
C GLY A 148 -0.23 -17.45 -3.96
N ILE A 149 -0.44 -16.43 -3.13
CA ILE A 149 -0.96 -16.56 -1.77
C ILE A 149 -2.33 -15.89 -1.64
N PRO A 150 -3.24 -16.41 -0.81
CA PRO A 150 -4.51 -15.75 -0.52
C PRO A 150 -4.28 -14.41 0.18
N ILE A 151 -5.01 -13.37 -0.23
CA ILE A 151 -4.96 -12.05 0.39
C ILE A 151 -6.33 -11.72 0.98
N ASN A 152 -6.32 -11.37 2.26
CA ASN A 152 -7.49 -10.95 3.00
C ASN A 152 -7.44 -9.44 3.23
N ASN A 153 -8.54 -8.75 2.96
CA ASN A 153 -8.68 -7.32 3.26
C ASN A 153 -9.31 -7.15 4.64
N THR A 154 -8.87 -6.13 5.39
CA THR A 154 -9.51 -5.73 6.64
C THR A 154 -10.73 -4.85 6.35
N ASP A 155 -11.78 -4.93 7.17
CA ASP A 155 -13.01 -4.13 7.01
C ASP A 155 -12.74 -2.62 7.09
N ASP A 156 -11.83 -2.22 8.00
CA ASP A 156 -11.36 -0.84 8.13
C ASP A 156 -9.83 -0.79 8.11
N PRO A 157 -9.22 -0.68 6.93
CA PRO A 157 -7.77 -0.71 6.80
C PRO A 157 -7.04 0.44 7.51
N LEU A 158 -7.68 1.59 7.65
CA LEU A 158 -7.05 2.77 8.27
C LEU A 158 -7.01 2.67 9.80
N SER A 159 -8.03 2.08 10.41
CA SER A 159 -8.17 2.02 11.86
C SER A 159 -7.73 0.70 12.47
N SER A 160 -7.57 -0.36 11.68
CA SER A 160 -7.28 -1.72 12.16
C SER A 160 -6.02 -1.80 13.02
N VAL A 161 -4.97 -1.05 12.71
CA VAL A 161 -3.73 -1.02 13.51
C VAL A 161 -3.97 -0.35 14.87
N VAL A 162 -4.70 0.77 14.88
CA VAL A 162 -5.01 1.51 16.13
C VAL A 162 -5.94 0.70 17.02
N ILE A 163 -6.97 0.09 16.42
CA ILE A 163 -7.92 -0.78 17.15
C ILE A 163 -7.18 -1.98 17.72
N GLY A 164 -6.35 -2.65 16.92
CA GLY A 164 -5.54 -3.78 17.37
C GLY A 164 -4.60 -3.42 18.52
N SER A 165 -3.96 -2.25 18.45
CA SER A 165 -3.11 -1.74 19.53
C SER A 165 -3.92 -1.47 20.82
N GLY A 166 -5.14 -0.91 20.70
CA GLY A 166 -6.04 -0.71 21.82
C GLY A 166 -6.44 -2.02 22.49
N ILE A 167 -6.83 -3.03 21.70
CA ILE A 167 -7.16 -4.37 22.20
C ILE A 167 -5.95 -5.02 22.91
N CYS A 168 -4.75 -4.84 22.37
CA CYS A 168 -3.53 -5.34 23.01
C CYS A 168 -3.29 -4.68 24.36
N LEU A 169 -3.51 -3.37 24.48
CA LEU A 169 -3.37 -2.63 25.74
C LEU A 169 -4.41 -3.09 26.80
N GLU A 170 -5.65 -3.26 26.39
CA GLU A 170 -6.73 -3.75 27.29
C GLU A 170 -6.45 -5.18 27.78
N ARG A 171 -5.85 -6.02 26.94
CA ARG A 171 -5.50 -7.41 27.26
C ARG A 171 -4.08 -7.58 27.79
N PHE A 172 -3.39 -6.49 28.11
CA PHE A 172 -1.99 -6.51 28.54
C PHE A 172 -1.73 -7.40 29.78
N GLN A 173 -2.72 -7.61 30.61
CA GLN A 173 -2.66 -8.54 31.75
C GLN A 173 -2.75 -10.03 31.33
N ALA A 174 -3.20 -10.33 30.12
CA ALA A 174 -3.35 -11.69 29.61
C ALA A 174 -2.14 -12.14 28.77
N VAL A 175 -1.31 -11.20 28.31
CA VAL A 175 -0.08 -11.50 27.57
C VAL A 175 1.05 -11.58 28.60
N SER A 176 1.35 -12.79 29.05
CA SER A 176 2.47 -13.10 29.94
C SER A 176 3.75 -12.45 29.41
N TYR A 177 4.36 -11.64 30.25
CA TYR A 177 5.57 -10.88 30.03
C TYR A 177 6.71 -11.71 29.44
N THR A 178 7.03 -11.53 28.20
CA THR A 178 8.35 -11.86 27.67
C THR A 178 8.92 -10.61 26.96
N HIS A 179 9.69 -9.85 27.75
CA HIS A 179 10.74 -8.93 27.31
C HIS A 179 10.41 -7.81 26.34
N LEU A 180 9.60 -6.83 26.78
CA LEU A 180 9.80 -5.45 26.35
C LEU A 180 10.74 -4.74 27.34
N THR A 181 12.00 -5.10 27.36
CA THR A 181 13.04 -4.19 27.86
C THR A 181 13.27 -3.14 26.80
N LEU A 182 12.61 -2.00 26.95
CA LEU A 182 13.05 -0.78 26.27
C LEU A 182 14.51 -0.54 26.66
N PRO A 183 15.43 -0.32 25.71
CA PRO A 183 16.77 0.11 26.07
C PRO A 183 16.64 1.47 26.77
N THR A 184 16.91 1.50 28.04
CA THR A 184 17.06 2.74 28.80
C THR A 184 18.28 3.45 28.27
N ILE A 185 18.07 4.47 27.46
CA ILE A 185 19.15 5.41 27.12
C ILE A 185 19.28 6.31 28.35
N CYS A 186 20.21 5.99 29.22
CA CYS A 186 20.72 6.91 30.22
C CYS A 186 21.95 7.61 29.68
N SER A 187 21.91 8.95 29.74
CA SER A 187 23.01 9.94 29.74
C SER A 187 23.68 10.18 28.40
#